data_c6309d342614694df22f18e650ea8c14
#
_entry.id   c6309d342614694df22f18e650ea8c14
#
_cell.length_a   1.000
_cell.length_b   1.000
_cell.length_c   1.000
_cell.angle_alpha   90.00
_cell.angle_beta   90.00
_cell.angle_gamma   90.00
#
_symmetry.space_group_name_H-M   'P 1'
#
loop_
_entity.id
_entity.type
_entity.pdbx_description
1 polymer ?
#
loop_
_entity_poly.entity_id
_entity_poly.type
_entity_poly.pdbx_seq_one_letter_code
_entity_poly.pdbx_strand_id
1 'polypeptide(L)'
;MKKSCMTVGDLMIAGDALNNCYFNTERRYLIISAMHCEQSILGIIGDMAIMVDAAKVSVSFTDVDNGYQISVRSCDWDYPANVVAEKLCENIGNGGGHKDKAGGNISRELMNEKYGHQEVTDVIIQRMNEIMLESHIIHS
;
A
#
# COMPACT_ATOMS: atom_id res chain seq x y z
N MET A 1 -24.16 -17.05 -13.92
CA MET A 1 -22.92 -16.34 -14.31
C MET A 1 -22.34 -15.59 -13.13
N LYS A 2 -21.07 -15.73 -12.90
CA LYS A 2 -20.36 -14.99 -11.84
C LYS A 2 -20.07 -13.57 -12.32
N LYS A 3 -20.15 -12.60 -11.39
CA LYS A 3 -19.73 -11.24 -11.62
C LYS A 3 -18.37 -11.03 -10.94
N SER A 4 -17.54 -10.20 -11.50
CA SER A 4 -16.28 -9.80 -10.91
C SER A 4 -15.40 -10.97 -10.51
N CYS A 5 -15.12 -11.82 -11.45
CA CYS A 5 -14.30 -13.00 -11.20
C CYS A 5 -12.83 -12.68 -11.38
N MET A 6 -12.02 -13.19 -10.47
CA MET A 6 -10.59 -13.24 -10.68
C MET A 6 -10.30 -14.32 -11.71
N THR A 7 -9.32 -14.07 -12.56
CA THR A 7 -8.79 -15.10 -13.44
C THR A 7 -7.79 -15.96 -12.65
N VAL A 8 -7.40 -17.09 -13.22
CA VAL A 8 -6.32 -17.90 -12.62
C VAL A 8 -5.03 -17.07 -12.56
N GLY A 9 -4.78 -16.27 -13.60
CA GLY A 9 -3.62 -15.37 -13.61
C GLY A 9 -3.64 -14.37 -12.45
N ASP A 10 -4.81 -13.79 -12.14
CA ASP A 10 -4.97 -12.87 -11.02
C ASP A 10 -4.67 -13.56 -9.69
N LEU A 11 -5.14 -14.80 -9.55
CA LEU A 11 -4.88 -15.58 -8.35
C LEU A 11 -3.38 -15.85 -8.16
N MET A 12 -2.69 -16.13 -9.25
CA MET A 12 -1.23 -16.36 -9.22
C MET A 12 -0.48 -15.08 -8.84
N ILE A 13 -0.93 -13.94 -9.36
CA ILE A 13 -0.36 -12.62 -9.00
C ILE A 13 -0.53 -12.37 -7.50
N ALA A 14 -1.71 -12.62 -6.97
CA ALA A 14 -1.99 -12.43 -5.55
C ALA A 14 -1.12 -13.35 -4.69
N GLY A 15 -1.02 -14.62 -5.07
CA GLY A 15 -0.20 -15.60 -4.34
C GLY A 15 1.27 -15.22 -4.30
N ASP A 16 1.82 -14.81 -5.45
CA ASP A 16 3.20 -14.36 -5.53
C ASP A 16 3.45 -13.13 -4.67
N ALA A 17 2.58 -12.14 -4.76
CA ALA A 17 2.70 -10.90 -4.01
C ALA A 17 2.67 -11.14 -2.50
N LEU A 18 1.74 -11.96 -2.04
CA LEU A 18 1.60 -12.27 -0.61
C LEU A 18 2.78 -13.10 -0.09
N ASN A 19 3.32 -13.99 -0.93
CA ASN A 19 4.46 -14.81 -0.55
C ASN A 19 5.74 -13.98 -0.37
N ASN A 20 5.83 -12.82 -0.98
CA ASN A 20 7.02 -11.96 -0.96
C ASN A 20 6.78 -10.63 -0.23
N CYS A 21 5.76 -10.55 0.61
CA CYS A 21 5.45 -9.30 1.30
C CYS A 21 6.49 -8.96 2.38
N TYR A 22 6.64 -7.66 2.62
CA TYR A 22 7.47 -7.14 3.69
C TYR A 22 6.59 -6.84 4.90
N PHE A 23 6.91 -7.40 6.04
CA PHE A 23 6.19 -7.13 7.27
C PHE A 23 7.10 -6.46 8.30
N ASN A 24 6.75 -5.22 8.68
CA ASN A 24 7.42 -4.53 9.76
C ASN A 24 6.71 -4.90 11.07
N THR A 25 7.33 -5.77 11.84
CA THR A 25 6.73 -6.32 13.07
C THR A 25 6.65 -5.29 14.20
N GLU A 26 7.58 -4.34 14.22
CA GLU A 26 7.64 -3.30 15.25
C GLU A 26 6.51 -2.28 15.08
N ARG A 27 6.32 -1.80 13.86
CA ARG A 27 5.29 -0.79 13.56
C ARG A 27 4.01 -1.39 13.00
N ARG A 28 3.98 -2.70 12.76
CA ARG A 28 2.80 -3.48 12.42
C ARG A 28 2.13 -3.08 11.11
N TYR A 29 2.93 -2.92 10.07
CA TYR A 29 2.42 -2.69 8.72
C TYR A 29 3.03 -3.66 7.73
N LEU A 30 2.30 -3.88 6.62
CA LEU A 30 2.72 -4.74 5.53
C LEU A 30 2.90 -3.92 4.25
N ILE A 31 3.92 -4.25 3.47
CA ILE A 31 4.09 -3.70 2.12
C ILE A 31 4.13 -4.86 1.15
N ILE A 32 3.31 -4.79 0.11
CA ILE A 32 3.14 -5.86 -0.84
C ILE A 32 3.34 -5.32 -2.25
N SER A 33 4.35 -5.83 -2.94
CA SER A 33 4.62 -5.50 -4.33
C SER A 33 3.99 -6.56 -5.22
N ALA A 34 3.08 -6.15 -6.09
CA ALA A 34 2.41 -7.06 -7.01
C ALA A 34 2.88 -6.80 -8.44
N MET A 35 2.97 -7.86 -9.24
CA MET A 35 3.14 -7.72 -10.67
C MET A 35 1.97 -6.92 -11.22
N HIS A 36 2.12 -6.32 -12.41
CA HIS A 36 1.07 -5.48 -12.98
C HIS A 36 -0.30 -6.17 -12.92
N CYS A 37 -1.27 -5.47 -12.30
CA CYS A 37 -2.63 -5.97 -12.15
C CYS A 37 -3.59 -4.79 -12.03
N GLU A 38 -4.88 -5.08 -12.16
CA GLU A 38 -5.92 -4.07 -11.99
C GLU A 38 -6.04 -3.66 -10.52
N GLN A 39 -6.54 -2.46 -10.28
CA GLN A 39 -6.72 -1.95 -8.94
C GLN A 39 -7.62 -2.82 -8.08
N SER A 40 -8.63 -3.45 -8.67
CA SER A 40 -9.51 -4.37 -7.94
C SER A 40 -8.74 -5.56 -7.36
N ILE A 41 -7.77 -6.08 -8.11
CA ILE A 41 -6.93 -7.19 -7.65
C ILE A 41 -5.98 -6.72 -6.55
N LEU A 42 -5.42 -5.53 -6.71
CA LEU A 42 -4.56 -4.92 -5.71
C LEU A 42 -5.31 -4.75 -4.38
N GLY A 43 -6.57 -4.33 -4.45
CA GLY A 43 -7.44 -4.19 -3.29
C GLY A 43 -7.69 -5.52 -2.57
N ILE A 44 -7.92 -6.59 -3.34
CA ILE A 44 -8.12 -7.93 -2.79
C ILE A 44 -6.86 -8.39 -2.04
N ILE A 45 -5.70 -8.15 -2.62
CA ILE A 45 -4.41 -8.47 -1.98
C ILE A 45 -4.31 -7.75 -0.63
N GLY A 46 -4.64 -6.47 -0.61
CA GLY A 46 -4.64 -5.67 0.62
C GLY A 46 -5.63 -6.17 1.66
N ASP A 47 -6.83 -6.55 1.22
CA ASP A 47 -7.86 -7.10 2.11
C ASP A 47 -7.40 -8.41 2.77
N MET A 48 -6.72 -9.26 2.02
CA MET A 48 -6.17 -10.50 2.55
C MET A 48 -5.06 -10.22 3.56
N ALA A 49 -4.17 -9.30 3.22
CA ALA A 49 -3.04 -8.95 4.07
C ALA A 49 -3.48 -8.38 5.41
N ILE A 50 -4.52 -7.53 5.42
CA ILE A 50 -4.97 -6.89 6.64
C ILE A 50 -5.71 -7.84 7.59
N MET A 51 -6.03 -9.05 7.15
CA MET A 51 -6.63 -10.07 8.01
C MET A 51 -5.63 -10.64 9.01
N VAL A 52 -4.34 -10.40 8.83
CA VAL A 52 -3.31 -10.82 9.77
C VAL A 52 -3.46 -10.01 11.07
N ASP A 53 -3.64 -10.71 12.17
CA ASP A 53 -3.90 -10.09 13.48
C ASP A 53 -2.84 -9.05 13.88
N ALA A 54 -1.58 -9.32 13.54
CA ALA A 54 -0.47 -8.44 13.91
C ALA A 54 -0.37 -7.16 13.08
N ALA A 55 -1.13 -7.05 11.98
CA ALA A 55 -1.03 -5.91 11.06
C ALA A 55 -2.09 -4.85 11.36
N LYS A 56 -1.68 -3.59 11.34
CA LYS A 56 -2.60 -2.44 11.48
C LYS A 56 -2.93 -1.83 10.13
N VAL A 57 -1.94 -1.79 9.23
CA VAL A 57 -2.07 -1.18 7.90
C VAL A 57 -1.38 -2.07 6.88
N SER A 58 -2.00 -2.21 5.72
CA SER A 58 -1.36 -2.84 4.57
C SER A 58 -1.30 -1.86 3.41
N VAL A 59 -0.16 -1.82 2.74
CA VAL A 59 0.06 -1.03 1.53
C VAL A 59 0.46 -1.98 0.42
N SER A 60 -0.36 -2.09 -0.60
CA SER A 60 -0.03 -2.87 -1.79
C SER A 60 0.13 -1.94 -2.97
N PHE A 61 1.04 -2.26 -3.87
CA PHE A 61 1.28 -1.43 -5.04
C PHE A 61 1.66 -2.28 -6.25
N THR A 62 1.46 -1.69 -7.42
CA THR A 62 1.83 -2.30 -8.69
C THR A 62 2.33 -1.23 -9.66
N ASP A 63 3.16 -1.63 -10.61
CA ASP A 63 3.67 -0.74 -11.65
C ASP A 63 2.55 -0.32 -12.61
N VAL A 64 2.54 0.96 -12.95
CA VAL A 64 1.74 1.50 -14.06
C VAL A 64 2.68 2.33 -14.94
N ASP A 65 2.19 2.80 -16.11
CA ASP A 65 3.05 3.42 -17.11
C ASP A 65 3.98 4.53 -16.57
N ASN A 66 3.44 5.42 -15.75
CA ASN A 66 4.18 6.59 -15.27
C ASN A 66 4.52 6.53 -13.78
N GLY A 67 4.39 5.37 -13.17
CA GLY A 67 4.67 5.26 -11.74
C GLY A 67 4.05 4.02 -11.12
N TYR A 68 3.35 4.23 -10.00
CA TYR A 68 2.81 3.13 -9.21
C TYR A 68 1.39 3.42 -8.76
N GLN A 69 0.56 2.40 -8.79
CA GLN A 69 -0.78 2.46 -8.23
C GLN A 69 -0.75 1.83 -6.85
N ILE A 70 -1.40 2.46 -5.88
CA ILE A 70 -1.33 2.06 -4.49
C ILE A 70 -2.73 1.76 -3.96
N SER A 71 -2.82 0.76 -3.10
CA SER A 71 -4.01 0.45 -2.34
C SER A 71 -3.61 0.37 -0.86
N VAL A 72 -4.38 1.03 -0.01
CA VAL A 72 -4.14 1.05 1.44
C VAL A 72 -5.34 0.47 2.15
N ARG A 73 -5.08 -0.41 3.11
CA ARG A 73 -6.13 -0.96 4.00
C ARG A 73 -5.72 -0.71 5.45
N SER A 74 -6.66 -0.37 6.29
CA SER A 74 -6.42 -0.16 7.72
C SER A 74 -7.53 -0.77 8.56
N CYS A 75 -7.13 -1.38 9.67
CA CYS A 75 -8.06 -1.87 10.68
C CYS A 75 -7.85 -1.17 12.02
N ASP A 76 -7.05 -0.12 12.05
CA ASP A 76 -6.74 0.63 13.27
C ASP A 76 -7.17 2.09 13.12
N TRP A 77 -8.01 2.57 14.02
CA TRP A 77 -8.54 3.93 13.98
C TRP A 77 -7.47 5.01 14.15
N ASP A 78 -6.32 4.68 14.74
CA ASP A 78 -5.21 5.61 14.89
C ASP A 78 -4.49 5.87 13.56
N TYR A 79 -4.69 4.98 12.58
CA TYR A 79 -4.06 5.07 11.26
C TYR A 79 -5.12 4.92 10.15
N PRO A 80 -6.01 5.92 9.98
CA PRO A 80 -7.03 5.82 8.94
C PRO A 80 -6.41 5.68 7.55
N ALA A 81 -6.93 4.79 6.73
CA ALA A 81 -6.36 4.50 5.42
C ALA A 81 -6.27 5.75 4.53
N ASN A 82 -7.28 6.62 4.57
CA ASN A 82 -7.26 7.86 3.79
C ASN A 82 -6.12 8.78 4.19
N VAL A 83 -5.84 8.90 5.48
CA VAL A 83 -4.75 9.74 5.98
C VAL A 83 -3.39 9.12 5.60
N VAL A 84 -3.27 7.81 5.76
CA VAL A 84 -2.05 7.08 5.37
C VAL A 84 -1.79 7.27 3.88
N ALA A 85 -2.81 7.10 3.04
CA ALA A 85 -2.67 7.26 1.59
C ALA A 85 -2.26 8.68 1.20
N GLU A 86 -2.86 9.69 1.83
CA GLU A 86 -2.52 11.09 1.59
C GLU A 86 -1.06 11.38 1.94
N LYS A 87 -0.62 10.96 3.12
CA LYS A 87 0.76 11.18 3.58
C LYS A 87 1.77 10.37 2.76
N LEU A 88 1.39 9.15 2.41
CA LEU A 88 2.27 8.28 1.62
C LEU A 88 2.55 8.86 0.23
N CYS A 89 1.56 9.50 -0.36
CA CYS A 89 1.68 10.07 -1.71
C CYS A 89 2.02 11.57 -1.73
N GLU A 90 2.19 12.18 -0.57
CA GLU A 90 2.44 13.63 -0.47
C GLU A 90 3.68 14.05 -1.25
N ASN A 91 3.51 15.03 -2.12
CA ASN A 91 4.56 15.60 -2.97
C ASN A 91 5.13 14.64 -4.02
N ILE A 92 4.66 13.40 -4.10
CA ILE A 92 5.10 12.45 -5.13
C ILE A 92 3.93 11.81 -5.87
N GLY A 93 2.71 12.24 -5.56
CA GLY A 93 1.51 11.73 -6.22
C GLY A 93 0.25 12.22 -5.52
N ASN A 94 -0.79 11.41 -5.57
CA ASN A 94 -2.08 11.73 -4.96
C ASN A 94 -2.64 10.50 -4.25
N GLY A 95 -3.24 10.71 -3.09
CA GLY A 95 -3.89 9.64 -2.34
C GLY A 95 -5.11 10.12 -1.58
N GLY A 96 -6.00 9.21 -1.28
CA GLY A 96 -7.21 9.50 -0.52
C GLY A 96 -8.18 8.32 -0.54
N GLY A 97 -9.30 8.48 0.12
CA GLY A 97 -10.34 7.46 0.19
C GLY A 97 -11.10 7.50 1.49
N HIS A 98 -11.37 6.32 2.04
CA HIS A 98 -12.12 6.12 3.28
C HIS A 98 -11.21 5.67 4.41
N LYS A 99 -11.74 5.63 5.63
CA LYS A 99 -10.96 5.27 6.83
C LYS A 99 -10.36 3.86 6.79
N ASP A 100 -11.08 2.93 6.18
CA ASP A 100 -10.65 1.53 6.12
C ASP A 100 -10.00 1.16 4.79
N LYS A 101 -10.36 1.87 3.71
CA LYS A 101 -9.91 1.57 2.35
C LYS A 101 -9.61 2.86 1.61
N ALA A 102 -8.41 2.97 1.12
CA ALA A 102 -7.96 4.12 0.36
C ALA A 102 -7.00 3.68 -0.75
N GLY A 103 -6.63 4.61 -1.58
CA GLY A 103 -5.70 4.32 -2.65
C GLY A 103 -5.05 5.59 -3.16
N GLY A 104 -4.22 5.44 -4.16
CA GLY A 104 -3.55 6.58 -4.74
C GLY A 104 -2.58 6.16 -5.83
N ASN A 105 -1.78 7.12 -6.23
CA ASN A 105 -0.72 6.86 -7.19
C ASN A 105 0.53 7.63 -6.81
N ILE A 106 1.67 7.07 -7.20
CA ILE A 106 2.96 7.73 -7.08
C ILE A 106 3.48 7.99 -8.49
N SER A 107 3.90 9.23 -8.76
CA SER A 107 4.56 9.58 -10.01
C SER A 107 6.03 9.18 -9.91
N ARG A 108 6.52 8.38 -10.87
CA ARG A 108 7.94 7.98 -10.89
C ARG A 108 8.84 9.20 -11.04
N GLU A 109 8.42 10.16 -11.86
CA GLU A 109 9.17 11.39 -12.08
C GLU A 109 9.33 12.18 -10.78
N LEU A 110 8.23 12.43 -10.08
CA LEU A 110 8.26 13.19 -8.83
C LEU A 110 9.02 12.44 -7.73
N MET A 111 8.85 11.12 -7.68
CA MET A 111 9.57 10.29 -6.72
C MET A 111 11.08 10.34 -6.97
N ASN A 112 11.49 10.26 -8.23
CA ASN A 112 12.91 10.31 -8.59
C ASN A 112 13.52 11.69 -8.31
N GLU A 113 12.76 12.77 -8.53
CA GLU A 113 13.22 14.12 -8.20
C GLU A 113 13.50 14.27 -6.72
N LYS A 114 12.64 13.69 -5.88
CA LYS A 114 12.77 13.83 -4.42
C LYS A 114 13.73 12.81 -3.80
N TYR A 115 13.73 11.58 -4.29
CA TYR A 115 14.48 10.48 -3.69
C TYR A 115 15.62 9.93 -4.53
N GLY A 116 15.84 10.50 -5.73
CA GLY A 116 16.83 9.96 -6.66
C GLY A 116 16.34 8.62 -7.23
N HIS A 117 17.27 7.68 -7.42
CA HIS A 117 16.96 6.39 -8.02
C HIS A 117 16.70 5.28 -6.98
N GLN A 118 16.13 5.65 -5.84
CA GLN A 118 15.76 4.64 -4.84
C GLN A 118 14.62 3.76 -5.36
N GLU A 119 14.60 2.51 -4.92
CA GLU A 119 13.51 1.59 -5.22
C GLU A 119 12.23 2.07 -4.54
N VAL A 120 11.09 1.90 -5.20
CA VAL A 120 9.80 2.34 -4.66
C VAL A 120 9.49 1.70 -3.31
N THR A 121 9.84 0.43 -3.13
CA THR A 121 9.63 -0.25 -1.85
C THR A 121 10.36 0.47 -0.73
N ASP A 122 11.60 0.89 -0.95
CA ASP A 122 12.39 1.60 0.05
C ASP A 122 11.78 2.97 0.38
N VAL A 123 11.27 3.67 -0.61
CA VAL A 123 10.58 4.94 -0.41
C VAL A 123 9.33 4.75 0.44
N ILE A 124 8.54 3.72 0.13
CA ILE A 124 7.33 3.41 0.89
C ILE A 124 7.68 3.04 2.33
N ILE A 125 8.70 2.23 2.55
CA ILE A 125 9.17 1.86 3.90
C ILE A 125 9.54 3.11 4.68
N GLN A 126 10.33 3.99 4.08
CA GLN A 126 10.76 5.22 4.73
C GLN A 126 9.56 6.07 5.15
N ARG A 127 8.61 6.26 4.25
CA ARG A 127 7.41 7.05 4.54
C ARG A 127 6.51 6.38 5.58
N MET A 128 6.32 5.07 5.47
CA MET A 128 5.49 4.34 6.44
C MET A 128 6.09 4.38 7.84
N ASN A 129 7.41 4.31 7.97
CA ASN A 129 8.06 4.44 9.26
C ASN A 129 7.80 5.82 9.87
N GLU A 130 7.81 6.87 9.08
CA GLU A 130 7.49 8.22 9.53
C GLU A 130 6.01 8.35 9.91
N ILE A 131 5.12 7.85 9.07
CA ILE A 131 3.67 7.92 9.28
C ILE A 131 3.27 7.19 10.57
N MET A 132 3.74 5.97 10.73
CA MET A 132 3.37 5.16 11.88
C MET A 132 3.97 5.69 13.19
N LEU A 133 5.18 6.23 13.12
CA LEU A 133 5.83 6.86 14.28
C LEU A 133 5.12 8.14 14.69
N GLU A 134 4.76 8.98 13.71
CA GLU A 134 4.09 10.25 13.92
C GLU A 134 2.76 10.06 14.65
N SER A 135 1.95 9.11 14.19
CA SER A 135 0.66 8.81 14.83
C SER A 135 0.84 8.27 16.24
N HIS A 136 1.88 7.47 16.48
CA HIS A 136 2.20 6.95 17.81
C HIS A 136 2.54 8.08 18.77
N ILE A 137 3.33 9.06 18.34
CA ILE A 137 3.70 10.21 19.14
C ILE A 137 2.46 11.02 19.54
N ILE A 138 1.52 11.21 18.62
CA ILE A 138 0.29 11.97 18.88
C ILE A 138 -0.55 11.28 19.95
N HIS A 139 -0.57 9.96 19.98
CA HIS A 139 -1.40 9.18 20.90
C HIS A 139 -0.67 8.71 22.16
N SER A 140 0.59 9.00 22.26
CA SER A 140 1.35 8.68 23.46
C SER A 140 1.39 9.88 24.41
#